data_a8b98cf34792a68f1b026ad0d02355c3
#
_entry.id   a8b98cf34792a68f1b026ad0d02355c3
#
_cell.length_a   1.000
_cell.length_b   1.000
_cell.length_c   1.000
_cell.angle_alpha   90.00
_cell.angle_beta   90.00
_cell.angle_gamma   90.00
#
_symmetry.space_group_name_H-M   'P 1'
#
loop_
_entity.id
_entity.type
_entity.pdbx_description
1 polymer ?
#
loop_
_entity_poly.entity_id
_entity_poly.type
_entity_poly.pdbx_seq_one_letter_code
_entity_poly.pdbx_strand_id
1 'polypeptide(L)'
;MTGFRTLDQADVHDKRVLLRVDLNVPVENGIVTDATRIERVAPGITEIADKGGKVILLSHFGRPKGRDPKYSLKPVAAEVARVVGRPVAFAEDCIGPKAETAVAAMRTGDILCLENTRFYKEEEKNDAGFVAKLAALGDIYVNDAFSAAHRAHASTEGLAHKLPAYAGRAMQAELEALTTALEAPARPLAAIVAGAKVSTKLDLLGNLITKVDSLIIGGAMANTFLLAQGTPVGNSLAERELADAARDILAKAKAKDCDVVLPVDAVVAPRLEAHAPSRTVDVIQVGSEDMILDIGPRSVEHVVSLLARTKTLVWNGPFGAFEVEPFDTGTVEVAEAAAELTSAGKLVTVAGGGDTVAALNAAGVTARLTYVSTAGGAFLEWLEGKPLPGVEVLRVR
;
A
#
# COMPACT_ATOMS: atom_id res chain seq x y z
N MET A 1 19.24 10.19 -8.54
CA MET A 1 19.79 8.98 -7.89
C MET A 1 18.93 8.74 -6.66
N THR A 2 18.33 7.58 -6.56
CA THR A 2 17.58 7.19 -5.36
C THR A 2 18.54 7.24 -4.17
N GLY A 3 18.19 7.93 -3.09
CA GLY A 3 19.00 8.03 -1.88
C GLY A 3 19.07 6.71 -1.09
N PHE A 4 18.90 5.55 -1.76
CA PHE A 4 18.86 4.21 -1.19
C PHE A 4 19.81 3.27 -1.92
N ARG A 5 20.46 2.36 -1.16
CA ARG A 5 21.23 1.26 -1.76
C ARG A 5 20.27 0.21 -2.32
N THR A 6 20.52 -0.25 -3.54
CA THR A 6 19.72 -1.26 -4.23
C THR A 6 20.55 -2.52 -4.54
N LEU A 7 19.88 -3.56 -5.04
CA LEU A 7 20.54 -4.80 -5.49
C LEU A 7 21.60 -4.58 -6.59
N ASP A 8 21.58 -3.45 -7.31
CA ASP A 8 22.60 -3.13 -8.30
C ASP A 8 23.99 -2.87 -7.68
N GLN A 9 24.01 -2.54 -6.39
CA GLN A 9 25.22 -2.25 -5.63
C GLN A 9 25.63 -3.42 -4.72
N ALA A 10 24.84 -4.50 -4.69
CA ALA A 10 25.09 -5.65 -3.83
C ALA A 10 25.90 -6.72 -4.56
N ASP A 11 27.06 -7.08 -4.01
CA ASP A 11 27.77 -8.31 -4.41
C ASP A 11 27.17 -9.49 -3.65
N VAL A 12 26.28 -10.23 -4.36
CA VAL A 12 25.57 -11.37 -3.78
C VAL A 12 26.19 -12.73 -4.09
N HIS A 13 27.20 -12.78 -4.98
CA HIS A 13 27.79 -14.04 -5.39
C HIS A 13 28.39 -14.81 -4.20
N ASP A 14 27.94 -16.06 -4.05
CA ASP A 14 28.30 -16.98 -2.95
C ASP A 14 28.02 -16.46 -1.53
N LYS A 15 27.24 -15.36 -1.40
CA LYS A 15 26.81 -14.78 -0.12
C LYS A 15 25.50 -15.38 0.36
N ARG A 16 25.36 -15.49 1.68
CA ARG A 16 24.10 -15.79 2.35
C ARG A 16 23.28 -14.50 2.43
N VAL A 17 22.24 -14.40 1.61
CA VAL A 17 21.42 -13.19 1.49
C VAL A 17 20.14 -13.37 2.28
N LEU A 18 20.03 -12.70 3.43
CA LEU A 18 18.78 -12.60 4.18
C LEU A 18 17.83 -11.67 3.44
N LEU A 19 16.87 -12.24 2.73
CA LEU A 19 15.88 -11.49 1.94
C LEU A 19 14.54 -11.42 2.69
N ARG A 20 14.20 -10.23 3.18
CA ARG A 20 12.92 -9.96 3.85
C ARG A 20 11.84 -9.68 2.82
N VAL A 21 10.92 -10.60 2.68
CA VAL A 21 9.79 -10.54 1.74
C VAL A 21 8.45 -10.51 2.48
N ASP A 22 7.39 -10.08 1.83
CA ASP A 22 6.02 -10.19 2.36
C ASP A 22 5.33 -11.43 1.78
N LEU A 23 5.37 -12.50 2.54
CA LEU A 23 4.67 -13.76 2.25
C LEU A 23 3.37 -13.91 3.06
N ASN A 24 2.84 -12.82 3.61
CA ASN A 24 1.58 -12.83 4.34
C ASN A 24 0.40 -12.82 3.37
N VAL A 25 0.18 -13.95 2.72
CA VAL A 25 -0.85 -14.21 1.72
C VAL A 25 -2.04 -14.96 2.31
N PRO A 26 -3.25 -14.89 1.72
CA PRO A 26 -4.38 -15.68 2.17
C PRO A 26 -4.14 -17.16 1.87
N VAL A 27 -4.42 -18.00 2.87
CA VAL A 27 -4.29 -19.45 2.81
C VAL A 27 -5.57 -20.11 3.30
N GLU A 28 -6.18 -20.94 2.49
CA GLU A 28 -7.35 -21.75 2.84
C GLU A 28 -7.03 -23.21 2.68
N ASN A 29 -7.29 -24.01 3.71
CA ASN A 29 -7.01 -25.46 3.73
C ASN A 29 -5.57 -25.83 3.30
N GLY A 30 -4.59 -24.98 3.66
CA GLY A 30 -3.18 -25.19 3.30
C GLY A 30 -2.82 -24.80 1.86
N ILE A 31 -3.73 -24.18 1.12
CA ILE A 31 -3.52 -23.71 -0.25
C ILE A 31 -3.55 -22.19 -0.27
N VAL A 32 -2.56 -21.56 -0.93
CA VAL A 32 -2.54 -20.12 -1.18
C VAL A 32 -3.63 -19.78 -2.21
N THR A 33 -4.54 -18.88 -1.84
CA THR A 33 -5.66 -18.48 -2.72
C THR A 33 -5.37 -17.21 -3.53
N ASP A 34 -4.38 -16.43 -3.11
CA ASP A 34 -3.88 -15.26 -3.85
C ASP A 34 -2.36 -15.17 -3.73
N ALA A 35 -1.66 -15.33 -4.85
CA ALA A 35 -0.21 -15.32 -4.93
C ALA A 35 0.39 -13.95 -5.32
N THR A 36 -0.40 -12.91 -5.46
CA THR A 36 0.02 -11.58 -5.96
C THR A 36 1.25 -11.03 -5.24
N ARG A 37 1.33 -11.18 -3.91
CA ARG A 37 2.50 -10.74 -3.13
C ARG A 37 3.75 -11.56 -3.42
N ILE A 38 3.60 -12.87 -3.65
CA ILE A 38 4.71 -13.76 -4.01
C ILE A 38 5.21 -13.40 -5.40
N GLU A 39 4.32 -13.19 -6.35
CA GLU A 39 4.65 -12.80 -7.73
C GLU A 39 5.44 -11.49 -7.78
N ARG A 40 5.10 -10.52 -6.93
CA ARG A 40 5.83 -9.25 -6.83
C ARG A 40 7.27 -9.37 -6.38
N VAL A 41 7.57 -10.29 -5.46
CA VAL A 41 8.93 -10.48 -4.92
C VAL A 41 9.73 -11.55 -5.67
N ALA A 42 9.08 -12.38 -6.50
CA ALA A 42 9.70 -13.43 -7.27
C ALA A 42 10.86 -12.95 -8.17
N PRO A 43 10.78 -11.80 -8.89
CA PRO A 43 11.90 -11.28 -9.66
C PRO A 43 13.16 -11.05 -8.84
N GLY A 44 13.03 -10.45 -7.63
CA GLY A 44 14.16 -10.21 -6.72
C GLY A 44 14.76 -11.51 -6.19
N ILE A 45 13.93 -12.50 -5.84
CA ILE A 45 14.36 -13.83 -5.41
C ILE A 45 15.17 -14.49 -6.52
N THR A 46 14.63 -14.51 -7.73
CA THR A 46 15.25 -15.12 -8.92
C THR A 46 16.56 -14.43 -9.28
N GLU A 47 16.58 -13.11 -9.31
CA GLU A 47 17.79 -12.33 -9.62
C GLU A 47 18.95 -12.64 -8.67
N ILE A 48 18.70 -12.70 -7.35
CA ILE A 48 19.73 -13.01 -6.36
C ILE A 48 20.25 -14.43 -6.56
N ALA A 49 19.34 -15.41 -6.77
CA ALA A 49 19.73 -16.79 -7.01
C ALA A 49 20.53 -16.95 -8.31
N ASP A 50 20.11 -16.30 -9.41
CA ASP A 50 20.82 -16.33 -10.71
C ASP A 50 22.21 -15.69 -10.65
N LYS A 51 22.38 -14.69 -9.80
CA LYS A 51 23.69 -14.09 -9.51
C LYS A 51 24.56 -14.95 -8.57
N GLY A 52 24.09 -16.14 -8.22
CA GLY A 52 24.81 -17.07 -7.35
C GLY A 52 24.72 -16.77 -5.86
N GLY A 53 23.74 -15.98 -5.43
CA GLY A 53 23.45 -15.78 -4.01
C GLY A 53 22.72 -16.98 -3.39
N LYS A 54 22.99 -17.26 -2.12
CA LYS A 54 22.21 -18.23 -1.30
C LYS A 54 21.05 -17.47 -0.68
N VAL A 55 19.85 -17.62 -1.24
CA VAL A 55 18.67 -16.81 -0.88
C VAL A 55 18.01 -17.39 0.36
N ILE A 56 17.95 -16.62 1.45
CA ILE A 56 17.31 -17.01 2.70
C ILE A 56 16.11 -16.10 2.91
N LEU A 57 14.91 -16.62 2.67
CA LEU A 57 13.67 -15.87 2.79
C LEU A 57 13.24 -15.73 4.25
N LEU A 58 13.02 -14.50 4.67
CA LEU A 58 12.45 -14.11 5.95
C LEU A 58 11.05 -13.50 5.73
N SER A 59 10.05 -13.97 6.44
CA SER A 59 8.73 -13.35 6.43
C SER A 59 7.98 -13.55 7.73
N HIS A 60 7.00 -12.70 7.96
CA HIS A 60 5.94 -12.95 8.92
C HIS A 60 4.74 -13.58 8.22
N PHE A 61 3.90 -14.27 8.99
CA PHE A 61 2.62 -14.78 8.51
C PHE A 61 1.57 -14.66 9.62
N GLY A 62 0.51 -13.91 9.36
CA GLY A 62 -0.56 -13.64 10.31
C GLY A 62 -0.11 -12.90 11.59
N ARG A 63 -0.85 -13.15 12.65
CA ARG A 63 -0.59 -12.59 14.00
C ARG A 63 -0.65 -13.69 15.07
N PRO A 64 0.29 -14.64 15.05
CA PRO A 64 0.30 -15.73 16.02
C PRO A 64 0.63 -15.19 17.43
N LYS A 65 0.07 -15.83 18.45
CA LYS A 65 0.43 -15.57 19.86
C LYS A 65 1.58 -16.47 20.37
N GLY A 66 2.23 -17.18 19.45
CA GLY A 66 3.28 -18.17 19.69
C GLY A 66 3.32 -19.16 18.53
N ARG A 67 4.04 -20.25 18.67
CA ARG A 67 4.16 -21.28 17.63
C ARG A 67 2.83 -22.02 17.46
N ASP A 68 2.20 -21.84 16.31
CA ASP A 68 0.95 -22.48 15.89
C ASP A 68 1.07 -22.93 14.44
N PRO A 69 0.88 -24.22 14.11
CA PRO A 69 0.98 -24.76 12.76
C PRO A 69 0.12 -24.05 11.72
N LYS A 70 -1.01 -23.45 12.16
CA LYS A 70 -1.89 -22.64 11.30
C LYS A 70 -1.15 -21.46 10.66
N TYR A 71 -0.14 -20.94 11.35
CA TYR A 71 0.66 -19.80 10.89
C TYR A 71 2.05 -20.20 10.39
N SER A 72 2.25 -21.49 10.05
CA SER A 72 3.51 -21.94 9.43
C SER A 72 3.62 -21.42 7.99
N LEU A 73 4.82 -20.99 7.62
CA LEU A 73 5.16 -20.60 6.25
C LEU A 73 5.39 -21.80 5.31
N LYS A 74 5.34 -23.05 5.82
CA LYS A 74 5.62 -24.23 5.00
C LYS A 74 4.73 -24.35 3.75
N PRO A 75 3.39 -24.16 3.82
CA PRO A 75 2.54 -24.18 2.63
C PRO A 75 2.88 -23.03 1.65
N VAL A 76 3.22 -21.85 2.20
CA VAL A 76 3.58 -20.67 1.40
C VAL A 76 4.92 -20.87 0.70
N ALA A 77 5.90 -21.53 1.32
CA ALA A 77 7.18 -21.89 0.69
C ALA A 77 7.01 -22.78 -0.55
N ALA A 78 6.03 -23.68 -0.51
CA ALA A 78 5.68 -24.51 -1.68
C ALA A 78 5.12 -23.66 -2.84
N GLU A 79 4.30 -22.65 -2.52
CA GLU A 79 3.78 -21.72 -3.53
C GLU A 79 4.88 -20.80 -4.07
N VAL A 80 5.82 -20.33 -3.23
CA VAL A 80 7.00 -19.60 -3.70
C VAL A 80 7.78 -20.45 -4.71
N ALA A 81 8.00 -21.75 -4.43
CA ALA A 81 8.70 -22.64 -5.36
C ALA A 81 7.96 -22.75 -6.71
N ARG A 82 6.63 -22.82 -6.69
CA ARG A 82 5.81 -22.84 -7.90
C ARG A 82 5.95 -21.55 -8.72
N VAL A 83 5.88 -20.40 -8.06
CA VAL A 83 5.94 -19.09 -8.72
C VAL A 83 7.34 -18.80 -9.28
N VAL A 84 8.40 -19.08 -8.52
CA VAL A 84 9.78 -18.85 -9.00
C VAL A 84 10.29 -19.93 -9.95
N GLY A 85 9.56 -21.04 -10.10
CA GLY A 85 9.91 -22.13 -11.03
C GLY A 85 11.15 -22.94 -10.64
N ARG A 86 11.53 -22.94 -9.36
CA ARG A 86 12.69 -23.69 -8.83
C ARG A 86 12.48 -24.16 -7.40
N PRO A 87 13.23 -25.19 -6.94
CA PRO A 87 13.08 -25.70 -5.58
C PRO A 87 13.31 -24.64 -4.51
N VAL A 88 12.47 -24.63 -3.49
CA VAL A 88 12.61 -23.83 -2.28
C VAL A 88 12.62 -24.79 -1.08
N ALA A 89 13.75 -24.87 -0.39
CA ALA A 89 13.87 -25.64 0.84
C ALA A 89 13.12 -24.92 1.98
N PHE A 90 12.73 -25.64 3.02
CA PHE A 90 12.06 -25.07 4.19
C PHE A 90 12.78 -25.47 5.47
N ALA A 91 13.08 -24.48 6.33
CA ALA A 91 13.60 -24.71 7.67
C ALA A 91 12.48 -24.54 8.69
N GLU A 92 12.31 -25.50 9.59
CA GLU A 92 11.23 -25.52 10.59
C GLU A 92 11.42 -24.51 11.74
N ASP A 93 12.40 -23.63 11.61
CA ASP A 93 12.60 -22.49 12.51
C ASP A 93 13.28 -21.34 11.78
N CYS A 94 13.22 -20.11 12.34
CA CYS A 94 13.87 -18.94 11.75
C CYS A 94 15.19 -18.58 12.46
N ILE A 95 15.52 -19.22 13.58
CA ILE A 95 16.78 -19.07 14.33
C ILE A 95 17.19 -20.40 14.94
N GLY A 96 18.45 -20.47 15.42
CA GLY A 96 18.97 -21.62 16.15
C GLY A 96 19.30 -22.85 15.29
N PRO A 97 19.52 -24.02 15.90
CA PRO A 97 20.16 -25.16 15.23
C PRO A 97 19.47 -25.63 13.96
N LYS A 98 18.13 -25.60 13.88
CA LYS A 98 17.38 -26.01 12.68
C LYS A 98 17.64 -25.06 11.52
N ALA A 99 17.59 -23.75 11.77
CA ALA A 99 17.88 -22.75 10.77
C ALA A 99 19.37 -22.77 10.35
N GLU A 100 20.26 -22.84 11.32
CA GLU A 100 21.72 -22.89 11.10
C GLU A 100 22.14 -24.09 10.24
N THR A 101 21.59 -25.29 10.56
CA THR A 101 21.87 -26.51 9.77
C THR A 101 21.34 -26.38 8.34
N ALA A 102 20.12 -25.84 8.15
CA ALA A 102 19.54 -25.66 6.84
C ALA A 102 20.36 -24.66 5.99
N VAL A 103 20.77 -23.54 6.60
CA VAL A 103 21.63 -22.53 5.95
C VAL A 103 23.01 -23.09 5.59
N ALA A 104 23.64 -23.86 6.49
CA ALA A 104 24.94 -24.48 6.23
C ALA A 104 24.94 -25.48 5.09
N ALA A 105 23.79 -26.11 4.81
CA ALA A 105 23.61 -27.08 3.71
C ALA A 105 23.41 -26.40 2.34
N MET A 106 23.18 -25.07 2.27
CA MET A 106 22.88 -24.36 1.02
C MET A 106 24.10 -24.27 0.10
N ARG A 107 23.81 -24.46 -1.18
CA ARG A 107 24.75 -24.23 -2.29
C ARG A 107 24.46 -22.91 -2.97
N THR A 108 25.40 -22.43 -3.75
CA THR A 108 25.24 -21.25 -4.62
C THR A 108 24.00 -21.37 -5.48
N GLY A 109 23.12 -20.38 -5.43
CA GLY A 109 21.86 -20.34 -6.17
C GLY A 109 20.67 -21.04 -5.48
N ASP A 110 20.87 -21.66 -4.32
CA ASP A 110 19.79 -22.28 -3.56
C ASP A 110 18.88 -21.23 -2.92
N ILE A 111 17.59 -21.61 -2.74
CA ILE A 111 16.58 -20.80 -2.05
C ILE A 111 16.06 -21.58 -0.85
N LEU A 112 16.10 -20.95 0.32
CA LEU A 112 15.61 -21.47 1.59
C LEU A 112 14.58 -20.53 2.19
N CYS A 113 13.40 -21.01 2.55
CA CYS A 113 12.42 -20.26 3.34
C CYS A 113 12.55 -20.67 4.81
N LEU A 114 12.75 -19.69 5.69
CA LEU A 114 12.72 -19.91 7.12
C LEU A 114 11.28 -19.86 7.64
N GLU A 115 11.05 -20.42 8.82
CA GLU A 115 9.75 -20.38 9.47
C GLU A 115 9.40 -18.96 9.94
N ASN A 116 8.11 -18.74 10.19
CA ASN A 116 7.48 -17.47 10.57
C ASN A 116 8.22 -16.77 11.72
N THR A 117 8.79 -15.59 11.42
CA THR A 117 9.54 -14.79 12.40
C THR A 117 8.69 -14.38 13.59
N ARG A 118 7.37 -14.22 13.41
CA ARG A 118 6.42 -13.87 14.50
C ARG A 118 6.07 -15.00 15.43
N PHE A 119 6.62 -16.19 15.26
CA PHE A 119 6.58 -17.20 16.34
C PHE A 119 7.37 -16.78 17.56
N TYR A 120 8.24 -15.78 17.39
CA TYR A 120 8.99 -15.13 18.43
C TYR A 120 8.45 -13.71 18.68
N LYS A 121 8.01 -13.42 19.90
CA LYS A 121 7.54 -12.08 20.29
C LYS A 121 8.65 -11.02 20.24
N GLU A 122 9.90 -11.46 20.23
CA GLU A 122 11.12 -10.67 20.09
C GLU A 122 11.21 -10.00 18.72
N GLU A 123 10.57 -10.57 17.70
CA GLU A 123 10.49 -9.99 16.33
C GLU A 123 9.83 -8.61 16.37
N GLU A 124 8.63 -8.52 16.94
CA GLU A 124 7.87 -7.25 16.97
C GLU A 124 8.47 -6.22 17.95
N LYS A 125 9.31 -6.67 18.89
CA LYS A 125 10.02 -5.81 19.84
C LYS A 125 11.35 -5.29 19.32
N ASN A 126 11.76 -5.73 18.13
CA ASN A 126 13.10 -5.44 17.60
C ASN A 126 14.22 -5.81 18.60
N ASP A 127 14.08 -6.98 19.24
CA ASP A 127 14.99 -7.42 20.30
C ASP A 127 16.40 -7.66 19.76
N ALA A 128 17.39 -7.05 20.37
CA ALA A 128 18.77 -7.09 19.91
C ALA A 128 19.37 -8.52 19.91
N GLY A 129 18.96 -9.39 20.84
CA GLY A 129 19.41 -10.78 20.89
C GLY A 129 18.78 -11.61 19.77
N PHE A 130 17.54 -11.37 19.44
CA PHE A 130 16.87 -12.01 18.32
C PHE A 130 17.44 -11.54 16.98
N VAL A 131 17.69 -10.22 16.81
CA VAL A 131 18.38 -9.64 15.65
C VAL A 131 19.75 -10.29 15.47
N ALA A 132 20.54 -10.45 16.53
CA ALA A 132 21.86 -11.08 16.44
C ALA A 132 21.80 -12.54 15.95
N LYS A 133 20.78 -13.31 16.41
CA LYS A 133 20.57 -14.68 15.95
C LYS A 133 20.17 -14.77 14.49
N LEU A 134 19.29 -13.86 14.03
CA LEU A 134 18.94 -13.76 12.60
C LEU A 134 20.16 -13.34 11.76
N ALA A 135 20.91 -12.33 12.20
CA ALA A 135 22.07 -11.82 11.46
C ALA A 135 23.19 -12.87 11.30
N ALA A 136 23.33 -13.80 12.26
CA ALA A 136 24.31 -14.89 12.17
C ALA A 136 24.05 -15.85 10.98
N LEU A 137 22.84 -15.87 10.44
CA LEU A 137 22.45 -16.70 9.31
C LEU A 137 22.84 -16.10 7.94
N GLY A 138 23.24 -14.82 7.88
CA GLY A 138 23.49 -14.12 6.61
C GLY A 138 24.74 -13.28 6.58
N ASP A 139 25.14 -12.89 5.39
CA ASP A 139 26.26 -11.99 5.11
C ASP A 139 25.77 -10.62 4.62
N ILE A 140 24.58 -10.60 3.99
CA ILE A 140 23.93 -9.42 3.42
C ILE A 140 22.46 -9.45 3.80
N TYR A 141 21.89 -8.28 4.04
CA TYR A 141 20.46 -8.09 4.26
C TYR A 141 19.82 -7.33 3.07
N VAL A 142 18.69 -7.84 2.58
CA VAL A 142 17.89 -7.19 1.55
C VAL A 142 16.47 -7.04 2.07
N ASN A 143 15.95 -5.80 2.13
CA ASN A 143 14.56 -5.55 2.47
C ASN A 143 13.73 -5.39 1.20
N ASP A 144 12.80 -6.32 0.97
CA ASP A 144 11.88 -6.33 -0.16
C ASP A 144 10.40 -6.36 0.29
N ALA A 145 10.14 -5.92 1.52
CA ALA A 145 8.84 -5.92 2.15
C ALA A 145 8.41 -4.51 2.56
N PHE A 146 8.13 -3.63 1.60
CA PHE A 146 7.67 -2.27 1.86
C PHE A 146 6.40 -2.25 2.74
N SER A 147 5.47 -3.19 2.56
CA SER A 147 4.26 -3.34 3.37
C SER A 147 4.51 -3.48 4.89
N ALA A 148 5.70 -3.95 5.27
CA ALA A 148 6.12 -4.09 6.67
C ALA A 148 7.10 -3.00 7.12
N ALA A 149 7.53 -2.10 6.24
CA ALA A 149 8.59 -1.12 6.49
C ALA A 149 8.19 0.00 7.46
N HIS A 150 6.88 0.19 7.70
CA HIS A 150 6.36 1.15 8.68
C HIS A 150 6.56 0.72 10.13
N ARG A 151 7.08 -0.50 10.37
CA ARG A 151 7.32 -1.06 11.70
C ARG A 151 8.79 -1.35 11.93
N ALA A 152 9.33 -0.87 13.05
CA ALA A 152 10.68 -1.18 13.50
C ALA A 152 10.72 -2.58 14.14
N HIS A 153 10.65 -3.64 13.31
CA HIS A 153 10.78 -5.03 13.74
C HIS A 153 12.19 -5.56 13.51
N ALA A 154 12.56 -6.66 14.16
CA ALA A 154 13.88 -7.27 14.03
C ALA A 154 14.24 -7.60 12.58
N SER A 155 13.29 -8.21 11.83
CA SER A 155 13.52 -8.60 10.44
C SER A 155 13.32 -7.48 9.42
N THR A 156 12.82 -6.29 9.80
CA THR A 156 12.60 -5.15 8.88
C THR A 156 13.60 -4.01 9.09
N GLU A 157 13.94 -3.69 10.34
CA GLU A 157 14.81 -2.58 10.69
C GLU A 157 16.08 -3.07 11.40
N GLY A 158 15.94 -3.95 12.39
CA GLY A 158 17.06 -4.40 13.23
C GLY A 158 18.19 -5.05 12.45
N LEU A 159 17.91 -5.89 11.45
CA LEU A 159 18.92 -6.53 10.59
C LEU A 159 19.74 -5.54 9.78
N ALA A 160 19.14 -4.44 9.34
CA ALA A 160 19.84 -3.42 8.56
C ALA A 160 20.93 -2.67 9.35
N HIS A 161 20.87 -2.70 10.69
CA HIS A 161 21.92 -2.18 11.57
C HIS A 161 23.07 -3.17 11.82
N LYS A 162 22.90 -4.43 11.41
CA LYS A 162 23.91 -5.49 11.67
C LYS A 162 24.63 -5.95 10.42
N LEU A 163 24.01 -5.84 9.25
CA LEU A 163 24.52 -6.33 7.97
C LEU A 163 24.52 -5.21 6.93
N PRO A 164 25.37 -5.29 5.89
CA PRO A 164 25.21 -4.47 4.70
C PRO A 164 23.77 -4.62 4.17
N ALA A 165 23.06 -3.50 4.06
CA ALA A 165 21.63 -3.49 3.81
C ALA A 165 21.28 -2.83 2.46
N TYR A 166 20.37 -3.43 1.71
CA TYR A 166 19.93 -3.01 0.38
C TYR A 166 18.42 -3.11 0.24
N ALA A 167 17.83 -2.29 -0.63
CA ALA A 167 16.47 -2.45 -1.09
C ALA A 167 16.37 -3.56 -2.14
N GLY A 168 15.39 -4.45 -2.00
CA GLY A 168 15.02 -5.41 -3.03
C GLY A 168 14.25 -4.75 -4.17
N ARG A 169 13.90 -5.49 -5.22
CA ARG A 169 13.28 -4.94 -6.43
C ARG A 169 11.87 -4.42 -6.20
N ALA A 170 11.06 -5.11 -5.39
CA ALA A 170 9.71 -4.64 -5.04
C ALA A 170 9.78 -3.39 -4.15
N MET A 171 10.70 -3.33 -3.17
CA MET A 171 10.97 -2.16 -2.36
C MET A 171 11.43 -0.98 -3.20
N GLN A 172 12.36 -1.20 -4.13
CA GLN A 172 12.88 -0.19 -5.05
C GLN A 172 11.75 0.41 -5.90
N ALA A 173 10.90 -0.44 -6.50
CA ALA A 173 9.78 0.01 -7.31
C ALA A 173 8.79 0.89 -6.53
N GLU A 174 8.46 0.51 -5.28
CA GLU A 174 7.64 1.33 -4.38
C GLU A 174 8.28 2.70 -4.12
N LEU A 175 9.57 2.70 -3.72
CA LEU A 175 10.29 3.93 -3.40
C LEU A 175 10.41 4.86 -4.61
N GLU A 176 10.69 4.33 -5.79
CA GLU A 176 10.78 5.10 -7.04
C GLU A 176 9.43 5.71 -7.41
N ALA A 177 8.35 4.93 -7.32
CA ALA A 177 6.99 5.41 -7.61
C ALA A 177 6.58 6.53 -6.65
N LEU A 178 6.78 6.33 -5.35
CA LEU A 178 6.41 7.30 -4.31
C LEU A 178 7.26 8.57 -4.37
N THR A 179 8.57 8.44 -4.60
CA THR A 179 9.47 9.58 -4.78
C THR A 179 9.07 10.40 -6.00
N THR A 180 8.80 9.72 -7.13
CA THR A 180 8.35 10.38 -8.36
C THR A 180 7.02 11.10 -8.17
N ALA A 181 6.10 10.52 -7.39
CA ALA A 181 4.77 11.07 -7.22
C ALA A 181 4.70 12.23 -6.20
N LEU A 182 5.58 12.27 -5.19
CA LEU A 182 5.44 13.22 -4.07
C LEU A 182 6.67 14.07 -3.76
N GLU A 183 7.88 13.59 -4.06
CA GLU A 183 9.10 14.35 -3.79
C GLU A 183 9.57 15.18 -4.99
N ALA A 184 9.40 14.64 -6.20
CA ALA A 184 9.76 15.30 -7.44
C ALA A 184 8.67 15.15 -8.53
N PRO A 185 7.39 15.49 -8.24
CA PRO A 185 6.31 15.27 -9.18
C PRO A 185 6.36 16.20 -10.39
N ALA A 186 5.95 15.69 -11.55
CA ALA A 186 5.54 16.54 -12.63
C ALA A 186 4.22 17.24 -12.23
N ARG A 187 4.17 18.57 -12.40
CA ARG A 187 3.01 19.38 -12.01
C ARG A 187 2.16 19.76 -13.21
N PRO A 188 0.83 19.98 -13.02
CA PRO A 188 0.11 19.97 -11.74
C PRO A 188 0.01 18.59 -11.10
N LEU A 189 0.10 18.55 -9.75
CA LEU A 189 -0.05 17.36 -8.92
C LEU A 189 -1.43 17.37 -8.27
N ALA A 190 -2.21 16.32 -8.48
CA ALA A 190 -3.48 16.12 -7.78
C ALA A 190 -3.42 14.92 -6.82
N ALA A 191 -4.18 14.99 -5.75
CA ALA A 191 -4.45 13.84 -4.91
C ALA A 191 -5.95 13.57 -4.80
N ILE A 192 -6.36 12.30 -4.95
CA ILE A 192 -7.68 11.83 -4.56
C ILE A 192 -7.54 11.18 -3.19
N VAL A 193 -8.26 11.71 -2.21
CA VAL A 193 -8.38 11.13 -0.87
C VAL A 193 -9.85 10.90 -0.58
N ALA A 194 -10.23 9.65 -0.47
CA ALA A 194 -11.60 9.25 -0.26
C ALA A 194 -11.71 8.10 0.75
N GLY A 195 -12.92 7.77 1.15
CA GLY A 195 -13.18 6.71 2.13
C GLY A 195 -14.25 7.11 3.15
N ALA A 196 -14.41 6.30 4.22
CA ALA A 196 -15.53 6.44 5.13
C ALA A 196 -15.37 7.57 6.15
N LYS A 197 -14.14 7.82 6.65
CA LYS A 197 -13.92 8.66 7.85
C LYS A 197 -12.77 9.64 7.70
N VAL A 198 -13.02 10.91 8.02
CA VAL A 198 -12.01 11.99 8.10
C VAL A 198 -11.02 11.71 9.24
N SER A 199 -11.52 11.23 10.41
CA SER A 199 -10.70 10.96 11.59
C SER A 199 -9.49 10.05 11.31
N THR A 200 -9.62 9.13 10.37
CA THR A 200 -8.55 8.21 10.00
C THR A 200 -7.55 8.78 9.01
N LYS A 201 -7.80 9.99 8.48
CA LYS A 201 -7.00 10.59 7.39
C LYS A 201 -6.57 12.04 7.67
N LEU A 202 -6.71 12.52 8.90
CA LEU A 202 -6.35 13.89 9.26
C LEU A 202 -4.88 14.21 8.96
N ASP A 203 -3.96 13.31 9.36
CA ASP A 203 -2.52 13.45 9.10
C ASP A 203 -2.22 13.44 7.60
N LEU A 204 -2.86 12.52 6.87
CA LEU A 204 -2.75 12.42 5.42
C LEU A 204 -3.18 13.71 4.71
N LEU A 205 -4.37 14.21 5.02
CA LEU A 205 -4.88 15.46 4.47
C LEU A 205 -3.97 16.64 4.81
N GLY A 206 -3.54 16.74 6.09
CA GLY A 206 -2.64 17.78 6.58
C GLY A 206 -1.30 17.80 5.86
N ASN A 207 -0.74 16.65 5.50
CA ASN A 207 0.50 16.57 4.73
C ASN A 207 0.27 16.89 3.25
N LEU A 208 -0.76 16.30 2.62
CA LEU A 208 -1.01 16.45 1.19
C LEU A 208 -1.33 17.88 0.79
N ILE A 209 -2.12 18.65 1.56
CA ILE A 209 -2.42 20.06 1.24
C ILE A 209 -1.17 20.95 1.15
N THR A 210 -0.03 20.51 1.67
CA THR A 210 1.24 21.22 1.55
C THR A 210 2.04 20.84 0.31
N LYS A 211 1.61 19.80 -0.42
CA LYS A 211 2.37 19.18 -1.51
C LYS A 211 1.66 19.22 -2.85
N VAL A 212 0.32 19.16 -2.84
CA VAL A 212 -0.49 19.02 -4.07
C VAL A 212 -1.07 20.35 -4.51
N ASP A 213 -1.30 20.49 -5.82
CA ASP A 213 -1.98 21.66 -6.39
C ASP A 213 -3.50 21.52 -6.26
N SER A 214 -4.03 20.28 -6.30
CA SER A 214 -5.45 19.99 -6.12
C SER A 214 -5.66 18.78 -5.22
N LEU A 215 -6.58 18.90 -4.25
CA LEU A 215 -7.01 17.82 -3.36
C LEU A 215 -8.47 17.49 -3.61
N ILE A 216 -8.74 16.32 -4.17
CA ILE A 216 -10.09 15.82 -4.47
C ILE A 216 -10.52 14.95 -3.29
N ILE A 217 -11.60 15.32 -2.62
CA ILE A 217 -12.13 14.60 -1.47
C ILE A 217 -13.41 13.88 -1.87
N GLY A 218 -13.45 12.55 -1.67
CA GLY A 218 -14.57 11.69 -2.01
C GLY A 218 -14.97 10.75 -0.89
N GLY A 219 -15.91 9.85 -1.20
CA GLY A 219 -16.45 8.90 -0.23
C GLY A 219 -17.27 9.58 0.87
N ALA A 220 -17.67 8.82 1.88
CA ALA A 220 -18.47 9.37 2.98
C ALA A 220 -17.72 10.45 3.80
N MET A 221 -16.39 10.49 3.73
CA MET A 221 -15.65 11.59 4.35
C MET A 221 -15.95 12.94 3.70
N ALA A 222 -16.27 13.00 2.40
CA ALA A 222 -16.69 14.23 1.73
C ALA A 222 -17.97 14.82 2.37
N ASN A 223 -18.86 13.99 2.90
CA ASN A 223 -20.07 14.43 3.58
C ASN A 223 -19.74 15.27 4.83
N THR A 224 -18.66 14.95 5.55
CA THR A 224 -18.20 15.76 6.69
C THR A 224 -17.74 17.16 6.23
N PHE A 225 -17.07 17.26 5.09
CA PHE A 225 -16.65 18.55 4.50
C PHE A 225 -17.84 19.36 3.98
N LEU A 226 -18.81 18.71 3.31
CA LEU A 226 -20.05 19.35 2.88
C LEU A 226 -20.82 19.90 4.07
N LEU A 227 -20.98 19.09 5.12
CA LEU A 227 -21.62 19.51 6.37
C LEU A 227 -20.91 20.71 7.01
N ALA A 228 -19.56 20.67 7.02
CA ALA A 228 -18.73 21.76 7.54
C ALA A 228 -18.96 23.11 6.82
N GLN A 229 -19.39 23.05 5.55
CA GLN A 229 -19.78 24.20 4.72
C GLN A 229 -21.27 24.57 4.84
N GLY A 230 -22.05 23.84 5.66
CA GLY A 230 -23.47 24.07 5.85
C GLY A 230 -24.38 23.37 4.82
N THR A 231 -23.83 22.46 4.00
CA THR A 231 -24.61 21.68 3.02
C THR A 231 -25.30 20.51 3.71
N PRO A 232 -26.59 20.23 3.41
CA PRO A 232 -27.31 19.11 3.99
C PRO A 232 -26.74 17.78 3.50
N VAL A 233 -26.64 16.79 4.38
CA VAL A 233 -26.14 15.46 4.04
C VAL A 233 -27.12 14.35 4.44
N GLY A 234 -28.32 14.71 4.88
CA GLY A 234 -29.38 13.75 5.26
C GLY A 234 -28.92 12.72 6.29
N ASN A 235 -29.26 11.46 6.04
CA ASN A 235 -28.86 10.30 6.84
C ASN A 235 -27.50 9.72 6.43
N SER A 236 -26.73 10.44 5.61
CA SER A 236 -25.42 10.00 5.15
C SER A 236 -24.44 9.80 6.32
N LEU A 237 -23.54 8.83 6.17
CA LEU A 237 -22.40 8.69 7.06
C LEU A 237 -21.56 9.98 7.03
N ALA A 238 -21.41 10.63 8.17
CA ALA A 238 -20.59 11.83 8.36
C ALA A 238 -20.13 11.93 9.82
N GLU A 239 -18.91 12.37 10.04
CA GLU A 239 -18.38 12.64 11.39
C GLU A 239 -18.70 14.09 11.77
N ARG A 240 -19.92 14.31 12.28
CA ARG A 240 -20.45 15.66 12.57
C ARG A 240 -19.62 16.42 13.58
N GLU A 241 -19.01 15.70 14.53
CA GLU A 241 -18.10 16.21 15.55
C GLU A 241 -16.76 16.73 14.96
N LEU A 242 -16.42 16.33 13.75
CA LEU A 242 -15.21 16.76 13.03
C LEU A 242 -15.45 17.89 12.03
N ALA A 243 -16.62 18.52 12.03
CA ALA A 243 -16.91 19.64 11.13
C ALA A 243 -15.94 20.81 11.30
N ASP A 244 -15.49 21.09 12.53
CA ASP A 244 -14.46 22.13 12.81
C ASP A 244 -13.12 21.75 12.23
N ALA A 245 -12.68 20.50 12.40
CA ALA A 245 -11.45 19.99 11.81
C ALA A 245 -11.49 20.06 10.27
N ALA A 246 -12.64 19.73 9.65
CA ALA A 246 -12.82 19.87 8.21
C ALA A 246 -12.72 21.32 7.74
N ARG A 247 -13.30 22.29 8.48
CA ARG A 247 -13.13 23.73 8.20
C ARG A 247 -11.66 24.18 8.29
N ASP A 248 -10.94 23.70 9.30
CA ASP A 248 -9.51 24.00 9.48
C ASP A 248 -8.67 23.47 8.31
N ILE A 249 -8.98 22.26 7.81
CA ILE A 249 -8.32 21.68 6.63
C ILE A 249 -8.59 22.55 5.40
N LEU A 250 -9.83 22.94 5.14
CA LEU A 250 -10.19 23.82 4.03
C LEU A 250 -9.48 25.18 4.11
N ALA A 251 -9.41 25.78 5.30
CA ALA A 251 -8.71 27.04 5.53
C ALA A 251 -7.19 26.90 5.29
N LYS A 252 -6.59 25.82 5.77
CA LYS A 252 -5.16 25.51 5.55
C LYS A 252 -4.86 25.27 4.08
N ALA A 253 -5.71 24.52 3.37
CA ALA A 253 -5.56 24.26 1.94
C ALA A 253 -5.57 25.60 1.16
N LYS A 254 -6.55 26.48 1.44
CA LYS A 254 -6.62 27.81 0.84
C LYS A 254 -5.36 28.64 1.13
N ALA A 255 -4.83 28.60 2.34
CA ALA A 255 -3.60 29.31 2.72
C ALA A 255 -2.34 28.75 2.05
N LYS A 256 -2.40 27.55 1.46
CA LYS A 256 -1.33 26.85 0.75
C LYS A 256 -1.53 26.84 -0.78
N ASP A 257 -2.51 27.59 -1.29
CA ASP A 257 -2.89 27.59 -2.71
C ASP A 257 -3.22 26.18 -3.25
N CYS A 258 -3.73 25.30 -2.39
CA CYS A 258 -4.22 23.97 -2.76
C CYS A 258 -5.73 24.06 -3.02
N ASP A 259 -6.15 23.74 -4.25
CA ASP A 259 -7.56 23.70 -4.63
C ASP A 259 -8.22 22.45 -4.06
N VAL A 260 -9.27 22.62 -3.25
CA VAL A 260 -10.04 21.50 -2.67
C VAL A 260 -11.30 21.28 -3.47
N VAL A 261 -11.40 20.12 -4.09
CA VAL A 261 -12.54 19.71 -4.92
C VAL A 261 -13.44 18.79 -4.10
N LEU A 262 -14.68 19.24 -3.89
CA LEU A 262 -15.76 18.46 -3.25
C LEU A 262 -16.82 18.11 -4.29
N PRO A 263 -17.63 17.05 -4.07
CA PRO A 263 -18.76 16.72 -4.92
C PRO A 263 -19.76 17.88 -5.03
N VAL A 264 -20.29 18.11 -6.23
CA VAL A 264 -21.34 19.11 -6.50
C VAL A 264 -22.71 18.47 -6.68
N ASP A 265 -22.74 17.17 -7.01
CA ASP A 265 -23.93 16.33 -7.05
C ASP A 265 -23.60 14.94 -6.50
N ALA A 266 -24.62 14.21 -6.15
CA ALA A 266 -24.52 12.92 -5.49
C ALA A 266 -25.57 11.93 -5.99
N VAL A 267 -25.22 10.66 -5.98
CA VAL A 267 -26.18 9.56 -6.09
C VAL A 267 -26.66 9.22 -4.69
N VAL A 268 -27.96 9.39 -4.45
CA VAL A 268 -28.58 9.18 -3.16
C VAL A 268 -29.58 8.04 -3.19
N ALA A 269 -29.71 7.33 -2.07
CA ALA A 269 -30.72 6.32 -1.84
C ALA A 269 -31.14 6.33 -0.37
N PRO A 270 -32.32 5.77 0.00
CA PRO A 270 -32.77 5.72 1.38
C PRO A 270 -31.96 4.74 2.25
N ARG A 271 -31.24 3.81 1.64
CA ARG A 271 -30.40 2.80 2.31
C ARG A 271 -29.31 2.28 1.39
N LEU A 272 -28.22 1.80 1.99
CA LEU A 272 -27.14 1.11 1.29
C LEU A 272 -27.53 -0.35 1.04
N GLU A 273 -28.05 -0.63 -0.14
CA GLU A 273 -28.50 -1.95 -0.57
C GLU A 273 -28.36 -2.04 -2.10
N ALA A 274 -27.95 -3.21 -2.61
CA ALA A 274 -27.83 -3.43 -4.04
C ALA A 274 -29.16 -3.17 -4.75
N HIS A 275 -29.08 -2.41 -5.85
CA HIS A 275 -30.25 -2.01 -6.66
C HIS A 275 -31.33 -1.23 -5.89
N ALA A 276 -30.98 -0.61 -4.76
CA ALA A 276 -31.90 0.30 -4.07
C ALA A 276 -32.34 1.43 -5.02
N PRO A 277 -33.61 1.88 -4.93
CA PRO A 277 -34.04 3.04 -5.71
C PRO A 277 -33.17 4.24 -5.43
N SER A 278 -32.39 4.64 -6.44
CA SER A 278 -31.43 5.74 -6.34
C SER A 278 -31.78 6.85 -7.31
N ARG A 279 -31.34 8.06 -7.01
CA ARG A 279 -31.43 9.22 -7.90
C ARG A 279 -30.25 10.14 -7.74
N THR A 280 -29.93 10.87 -8.77
CA THR A 280 -28.93 11.93 -8.73
C THR A 280 -29.58 13.24 -8.29
N VAL A 281 -28.95 13.93 -7.35
CA VAL A 281 -29.37 15.25 -6.86
C VAL A 281 -28.17 16.17 -6.73
N ASP A 282 -28.42 17.48 -6.81
CA ASP A 282 -27.43 18.48 -6.38
C ASP A 282 -27.17 18.30 -4.86
N VAL A 283 -25.95 18.46 -4.40
CA VAL A 283 -25.62 18.23 -2.98
C VAL A 283 -26.43 19.13 -2.03
N ILE A 284 -26.84 20.32 -2.50
CA ILE A 284 -27.70 21.23 -1.70
C ILE A 284 -29.16 20.75 -1.62
N GLN A 285 -29.55 19.74 -2.40
CA GLN A 285 -30.91 19.18 -2.48
C GLN A 285 -31.02 17.81 -1.84
N VAL A 286 -30.03 17.37 -1.11
CA VAL A 286 -30.06 16.09 -0.39
C VAL A 286 -31.15 16.16 0.68
N GLY A 287 -32.10 15.24 0.61
CA GLY A 287 -33.21 15.15 1.56
C GLY A 287 -32.81 14.60 2.92
N SER A 288 -33.64 14.83 3.94
CA SER A 288 -33.38 14.38 5.31
C SER A 288 -33.24 12.86 5.44
N GLU A 289 -33.95 12.11 4.59
CA GLU A 289 -33.94 10.63 4.60
C GLU A 289 -32.97 10.02 3.62
N ASP A 290 -32.28 10.86 2.83
CA ASP A 290 -31.32 10.39 1.84
C ASP A 290 -29.94 10.03 2.45
N MET A 291 -29.33 9.01 1.90
CA MET A 291 -27.92 8.69 2.09
C MET A 291 -27.15 8.96 0.79
N ILE A 292 -26.11 9.78 0.86
CA ILE A 292 -25.13 9.95 -0.23
C ILE A 292 -24.29 8.68 -0.30
N LEU A 293 -24.37 7.96 -1.43
CA LEU A 293 -23.70 6.67 -1.59
C LEU A 293 -22.65 6.67 -2.71
N ASP A 294 -22.71 7.64 -3.63
CA ASP A 294 -21.67 7.86 -4.66
C ASP A 294 -21.70 9.34 -5.09
N ILE A 295 -20.67 9.76 -5.82
CA ILE A 295 -20.66 11.06 -6.51
C ILE A 295 -21.55 11.01 -7.76
N GLY A 296 -22.16 12.16 -8.10
CA GLY A 296 -22.96 12.26 -9.31
C GLY A 296 -22.13 12.53 -10.58
N PRO A 297 -22.78 12.47 -11.76
CA PRO A 297 -22.09 12.59 -13.05
C PRO A 297 -21.41 13.96 -13.27
N ARG A 298 -21.95 15.05 -12.71
CA ARG A 298 -21.29 16.36 -12.80
C ARG A 298 -20.00 16.42 -11.97
N SER A 299 -20.00 15.75 -10.82
CA SER A 299 -18.79 15.58 -9.97
C SER A 299 -17.75 14.75 -10.71
N VAL A 300 -18.15 13.66 -11.35
CA VAL A 300 -17.26 12.85 -12.20
C VAL A 300 -16.67 13.70 -13.33
N GLU A 301 -17.49 14.41 -14.10
CA GLU A 301 -17.04 15.30 -15.18
C GLU A 301 -16.04 16.35 -14.68
N HIS A 302 -16.28 16.93 -13.52
CA HIS A 302 -15.38 17.90 -12.89
C HIS A 302 -14.03 17.25 -12.55
N VAL A 303 -14.03 16.08 -11.93
CA VAL A 303 -12.79 15.36 -11.61
C VAL A 303 -12.04 14.97 -12.88
N VAL A 304 -12.71 14.39 -13.87
CA VAL A 304 -12.10 13.99 -15.15
C VAL A 304 -11.48 15.19 -15.88
N SER A 305 -12.20 16.34 -15.92
CA SER A 305 -11.69 17.57 -16.49
C SER A 305 -10.45 18.12 -15.77
N LEU A 306 -10.37 17.93 -14.43
CA LEU A 306 -9.19 18.26 -13.65
C LEU A 306 -8.04 17.32 -13.99
N LEU A 307 -8.29 16.00 -14.04
CA LEU A 307 -7.27 15.01 -14.38
C LEU A 307 -6.68 15.22 -15.77
N ALA A 308 -7.47 15.68 -16.75
CA ALA A 308 -6.99 15.97 -18.11
C ALA A 308 -5.88 17.02 -18.18
N ARG A 309 -5.78 17.92 -17.19
CA ARG A 309 -4.73 18.95 -17.05
C ARG A 309 -3.69 18.63 -15.97
N THR A 310 -3.88 17.53 -15.22
CA THR A 310 -2.97 17.02 -14.20
C THR A 310 -1.82 16.23 -14.85
N LYS A 311 -0.63 16.26 -14.25
CA LYS A 311 0.54 15.48 -14.69
C LYS A 311 0.85 14.32 -13.78
N THR A 312 0.56 14.46 -12.49
CA THR A 312 0.75 13.41 -11.49
C THR A 312 -0.50 13.28 -10.61
N LEU A 313 -0.97 12.07 -10.42
CA LEU A 313 -2.09 11.73 -9.56
C LEU A 313 -1.65 10.75 -8.46
N VAL A 314 -1.94 11.09 -7.21
CA VAL A 314 -1.88 10.16 -6.07
C VAL A 314 -3.30 9.80 -5.69
N TRP A 315 -3.64 8.51 -5.59
CA TRP A 315 -5.00 8.07 -5.33
C TRP A 315 -5.10 7.15 -4.13
N ASN A 316 -5.92 7.54 -3.15
CA ASN A 316 -6.23 6.73 -1.97
C ASN A 316 -7.73 6.80 -1.61
N GLY A 317 -8.46 5.73 -1.87
CA GLY A 317 -9.87 5.52 -1.52
C GLY A 317 -10.86 5.68 -2.68
N PRO A 318 -11.95 4.90 -2.69
CA PRO A 318 -13.04 4.98 -3.67
C PRO A 318 -13.97 6.15 -3.37
N PHE A 319 -14.67 6.67 -4.40
CA PHE A 319 -15.63 7.78 -4.29
C PHE A 319 -16.96 7.36 -3.69
N GLY A 320 -17.44 6.17 -4.01
CA GLY A 320 -18.73 5.65 -3.58
C GLY A 320 -18.62 4.36 -2.77
N ALA A 321 -19.75 3.77 -2.43
CA ALA A 321 -19.84 2.45 -1.81
C ALA A 321 -19.63 1.36 -2.88
N PHE A 322 -18.42 1.30 -3.42
CA PHE A 322 -18.04 0.57 -4.63
C PHE A 322 -18.30 -0.94 -4.59
N GLU A 323 -18.52 -1.52 -3.41
CA GLU A 323 -18.87 -2.93 -3.25
C GLU A 323 -20.36 -3.21 -3.54
N VAL A 324 -21.18 -2.17 -3.73
CA VAL A 324 -22.64 -2.26 -3.85
C VAL A 324 -23.13 -1.50 -5.08
N GLU A 325 -23.54 -2.21 -6.12
CA GLU A 325 -24.12 -1.60 -7.33
C GLU A 325 -25.46 -0.87 -7.00
N PRO A 326 -25.67 0.35 -7.59
CA PRO A 326 -24.88 1.02 -8.60
C PRO A 326 -23.94 2.11 -8.04
N PHE A 327 -23.50 2.01 -6.79
CA PHE A 327 -22.75 3.05 -6.09
C PHE A 327 -21.23 2.94 -6.29
N ASP A 328 -20.79 2.20 -7.29
CA ASP A 328 -19.43 2.05 -7.80
C ASP A 328 -19.15 2.95 -9.02
N THR A 329 -20.21 3.45 -9.68
CA THR A 329 -20.13 4.13 -10.99
C THR A 329 -19.16 5.30 -10.99
N GLY A 330 -19.23 6.18 -10.00
CA GLY A 330 -18.33 7.34 -9.91
C GLY A 330 -16.87 6.94 -9.78
N THR A 331 -16.59 5.89 -9.03
CA THR A 331 -15.22 5.36 -8.89
C THR A 331 -14.72 4.76 -10.21
N VAL A 332 -15.55 3.95 -10.88
CA VAL A 332 -15.21 3.28 -12.14
C VAL A 332 -14.94 4.30 -13.25
N GLU A 333 -15.82 5.28 -13.45
CA GLU A 333 -15.66 6.30 -14.51
C GLU A 333 -14.39 7.15 -14.31
N VAL A 334 -14.10 7.57 -13.09
CA VAL A 334 -12.86 8.30 -12.79
C VAL A 334 -11.63 7.41 -12.98
N ALA A 335 -11.72 6.13 -12.59
CA ALA A 335 -10.62 5.18 -12.76
C ALA A 335 -10.31 4.88 -14.22
N GLU A 336 -11.33 4.72 -15.05
CA GLU A 336 -11.16 4.56 -16.51
C GLU A 336 -10.52 5.79 -17.14
N ALA A 337 -10.99 7.00 -16.81
CA ALA A 337 -10.40 8.23 -17.31
C ALA A 337 -8.93 8.39 -16.89
N ALA A 338 -8.60 8.09 -15.64
CA ALA A 338 -7.21 8.10 -15.16
C ALA A 338 -6.35 7.08 -15.90
N ALA A 339 -6.86 5.87 -16.14
CA ALA A 339 -6.17 4.82 -16.87
C ALA A 339 -5.95 5.17 -18.35
N GLU A 340 -6.92 5.81 -19.02
CA GLU A 340 -6.77 6.31 -20.39
C GLU A 340 -5.68 7.37 -20.49
N LEU A 341 -5.69 8.36 -19.60
CA LEU A 341 -4.67 9.40 -19.55
C LEU A 341 -3.27 8.82 -19.27
N THR A 342 -3.20 7.82 -18.40
CA THR A 342 -1.95 7.13 -18.06
C THR A 342 -1.42 6.34 -19.25
N SER A 343 -2.28 5.56 -19.92
CA SER A 343 -1.93 4.79 -21.12
C SER A 343 -1.49 5.68 -22.27
N ALA A 344 -2.05 6.90 -22.36
CA ALA A 344 -1.65 7.91 -23.33
C ALA A 344 -0.35 8.67 -22.96
N GLY A 345 0.30 8.32 -21.82
CA GLY A 345 1.51 9.00 -21.34
C GLY A 345 1.30 10.44 -20.86
N LYS A 346 0.06 10.83 -20.58
CA LYS A 346 -0.31 12.20 -20.17
C LYS A 346 -0.37 12.38 -18.67
N LEU A 347 -0.55 11.28 -17.90
CA LEU A 347 -0.71 11.26 -16.47
C LEU A 347 0.18 10.17 -15.85
N VAL A 348 0.91 10.51 -14.80
CA VAL A 348 1.56 9.53 -13.92
C VAL A 348 0.60 9.25 -12.76
N THR A 349 0.18 8.00 -12.60
CA THR A 349 -0.79 7.61 -11.56
C THR A 349 -0.16 6.65 -10.56
N VAL A 350 -0.16 7.05 -9.28
CA VAL A 350 0.25 6.20 -8.16
C VAL A 350 -0.94 6.03 -7.22
N ALA A 351 -1.40 4.81 -7.08
CA ALA A 351 -2.55 4.48 -6.25
C ALA A 351 -2.17 3.46 -5.15
N GLY A 352 -2.89 3.49 -4.04
CA GLY A 352 -2.70 2.50 -2.98
C GLY A 352 -3.72 2.61 -1.85
N GLY A 353 -3.70 1.59 -0.99
CA GLY A 353 -4.70 1.36 0.04
C GLY A 353 -5.62 0.21 -0.35
N GLY A 354 -6.05 -0.62 0.63
CA GLY A 354 -6.80 -1.85 0.37
C GLY A 354 -8.05 -1.63 -0.48
N ASP A 355 -8.92 -0.70 -0.06
CA ASP A 355 -10.18 -0.40 -0.75
C ASP A 355 -9.92 0.23 -2.13
N THR A 356 -8.86 1.04 -2.27
CA THR A 356 -8.45 1.60 -3.57
C THR A 356 -8.08 0.49 -4.54
N VAL A 357 -7.21 -0.41 -4.12
CA VAL A 357 -6.76 -1.53 -4.96
C VAL A 357 -7.93 -2.44 -5.34
N ALA A 358 -8.83 -2.73 -4.39
CA ALA A 358 -10.04 -3.52 -4.65
C ALA A 358 -10.94 -2.85 -5.69
N ALA A 359 -11.20 -1.55 -5.55
CA ALA A 359 -12.02 -0.79 -6.49
C ALA A 359 -11.40 -0.70 -7.88
N LEU A 360 -10.08 -0.46 -7.98
CA LEU A 360 -9.37 -0.42 -9.26
C LEU A 360 -9.30 -1.79 -9.95
N ASN A 361 -9.20 -2.87 -9.18
CA ASN A 361 -9.30 -4.23 -9.71
C ASN A 361 -10.70 -4.53 -10.24
N ALA A 362 -11.75 -4.16 -9.50
CA ALA A 362 -13.13 -4.30 -9.93
C ALA A 362 -13.41 -3.53 -11.23
N ALA A 363 -12.86 -2.31 -11.35
CA ALA A 363 -12.92 -1.52 -12.58
C ALA A 363 -12.04 -2.07 -13.73
N GLY A 364 -11.18 -3.07 -13.49
CA GLY A 364 -10.33 -3.68 -14.52
C GLY A 364 -9.18 -2.78 -15.01
N VAL A 365 -8.81 -1.73 -14.28
CA VAL A 365 -7.86 -0.71 -14.76
C VAL A 365 -6.47 -0.80 -14.14
N THR A 366 -6.27 -1.64 -13.13
CA THR A 366 -5.03 -1.70 -12.32
C THR A 366 -3.76 -1.79 -13.17
N ALA A 367 -3.76 -2.63 -14.21
CA ALA A 367 -2.60 -2.82 -15.09
C ALA A 367 -2.32 -1.63 -16.02
N ARG A 368 -3.25 -0.68 -16.13
CA ARG A 368 -3.14 0.52 -16.98
C ARG A 368 -2.66 1.76 -16.21
N LEU A 369 -2.51 1.67 -14.90
CA LEU A 369 -1.96 2.72 -14.06
C LEU A 369 -0.43 2.61 -13.98
N THR A 370 0.26 3.72 -13.68
CA THR A 370 1.74 3.72 -13.60
C THR A 370 2.23 2.83 -12.47
N TYR A 371 1.61 2.94 -11.30
CA TYR A 371 1.95 2.11 -10.14
C TYR A 371 0.75 1.95 -9.19
N VAL A 372 0.51 0.72 -8.76
CA VAL A 372 -0.49 0.41 -7.72
C VAL A 372 0.18 -0.31 -6.57
N SER A 373 0.28 0.37 -5.44
CA SER A 373 0.87 -0.17 -4.20
C SER A 373 -0.09 -1.16 -3.54
N THR A 374 0.43 -2.32 -3.18
CA THR A 374 -0.29 -3.29 -2.33
C THR A 374 0.13 -3.19 -0.86
N ALA A 375 0.90 -2.17 -0.51
CA ALA A 375 1.54 -2.05 0.80
C ALA A 375 0.61 -1.58 1.93
N GLY A 376 -0.62 -1.14 1.63
CA GLY A 376 -1.61 -0.77 2.64
C GLY A 376 -1.13 0.31 3.60
N GLY A 377 -0.88 -0.06 4.87
CA GLY A 377 -0.51 0.89 5.93
C GLY A 377 0.78 1.64 5.67
N ALA A 378 1.82 1.00 5.13
CA ALA A 378 3.08 1.66 4.83
C ALA A 378 2.94 2.74 3.75
N PHE A 379 2.10 2.49 2.73
CA PHE A 379 1.76 3.49 1.72
C PHE A 379 1.07 4.71 2.33
N LEU A 380 0.10 4.48 3.22
CA LEU A 380 -0.61 5.57 3.91
C LEU A 380 0.33 6.39 4.79
N GLU A 381 1.15 5.74 5.61
CA GLU A 381 2.11 6.44 6.48
C GLU A 381 3.15 7.24 5.67
N TRP A 382 3.57 6.75 4.50
CA TRP A 382 4.39 7.54 3.59
C TRP A 382 3.66 8.79 3.09
N LEU A 383 2.39 8.65 2.67
CA LEU A 383 1.57 9.79 2.25
C LEU A 383 1.35 10.80 3.38
N GLU A 384 1.29 10.35 4.62
CA GLU A 384 1.23 11.18 5.84
C GLU A 384 2.55 11.90 6.13
N GLY A 385 3.61 11.60 5.38
CA GLY A 385 4.96 12.16 5.60
C GLY A 385 5.70 11.55 6.79
N LYS A 386 5.25 10.40 7.30
CA LYS A 386 5.89 9.69 8.40
C LYS A 386 7.14 8.95 7.91
N PRO A 387 8.26 8.99 8.66
CA PRO A 387 9.41 8.18 8.33
C PRO A 387 9.09 6.70 8.54
N LEU A 388 9.43 5.87 7.56
CA LEU A 388 9.26 4.42 7.66
C LEU A 388 10.56 3.78 8.16
N PRO A 389 10.61 3.18 9.35
CA PRO A 389 11.86 2.65 9.92
C PRO A 389 12.60 1.69 8.99
N GLY A 390 11.89 0.75 8.35
CA GLY A 390 12.47 -0.21 7.41
C GLY A 390 12.96 0.39 6.08
N VAL A 391 12.60 1.65 5.79
CA VAL A 391 13.11 2.42 4.64
C VAL A 391 14.28 3.30 5.07
N GLU A 392 14.13 4.02 6.19
CA GLU A 392 15.15 4.97 6.66
C GLU A 392 16.52 4.30 6.88
N VAL A 393 16.54 3.03 7.32
CA VAL A 393 17.78 2.26 7.50
C VAL A 393 18.50 1.90 6.18
N LEU A 394 17.82 2.04 5.03
CA LEU A 394 18.38 1.78 3.70
C LEU A 394 18.95 3.04 3.04
N ARG A 395 18.72 4.23 3.61
CA ARG A 395 19.24 5.48 3.05
C ARG A 395 20.77 5.49 3.02
N VAL A 396 21.32 5.99 1.92
CA VAL A 396 22.75 6.27 1.81
C VAL A 396 23.06 7.45 2.74
N ARG A 397 23.91 7.23 3.73
CA ARG A 397 24.40 8.27 4.61
C ARG A 397 25.59 8.98 3.99
#